data_70d52263bba6072f54bcf721f72b3cab
#
_entry.id   70d52263bba6072f54bcf721f72b3cab
#
_cell.length_a   1.000
_cell.length_b   1.000
_cell.length_c   1.000
_cell.angle_alpha   90.00
_cell.angle_beta   90.00
_cell.angle_gamma   90.00
#
_symmetry.space_group_name_H-M   'P 1'
#
loop_
_entity.id
_entity.type
_entity.pdbx_description
1 polymer ?
#
loop_
_entity_poly.entity_id
_entity_poly.type
_entity_poly.pdbx_seq_one_letter_code
_entity_poly.pdbx_strand_id
1 'polypeptide(L)'
;MIVTAKKLFDLLTPAERGRVALLIILILVMALLDAIGVASIMPFIAVLSNPELVETNSILAALNQFSRAAGVEDFLFMMGLLVFFLLVISLIFKALTAYAMVRFTLMRESSIGQRLIAAYLHQPYVWFLNRHSAELGKTILSEITTVVHGGLVPMMTLVAQSIVSTVLLLLLFFVEPAIAVSVCAALGIAYCIVYRLMKKYLSMIGKERLEANKARFSAVSEVFNAVKEVKIGGLEDSYIKHFAKSATTYAKDNAAAHMVAQLPRFALEAIAFGGMLLLVLYLMASGKNFASVLPVIAVYALAGYRLLPALQQVYASISQLRFVGPALDSLHEDLMYLSISSPRDKIEDKIALERFISLSNIDFAYPDSQKSALRSINLDIAARSTVGLVGPTGSGKTTLVDLIL
;
A
#
# COMPACT_ATOMS: atom_id res chain seq x y z
N MET A 1 -13.56 -1.73 0.27
CA MET A 1 -12.61 -0.78 -0.32
C MET A 1 -12.76 0.64 0.23
N ILE A 2 -13.95 1.23 0.24
CA ILE A 2 -14.15 2.59 0.81
C ILE A 2 -13.67 2.66 2.27
N VAL A 3 -14.03 1.67 3.08
CA VAL A 3 -13.59 1.59 4.49
C VAL A 3 -12.07 1.47 4.60
N THR A 4 -11.43 0.63 3.77
CA THR A 4 -9.96 0.47 3.74
C THR A 4 -9.27 1.78 3.32
N ALA A 5 -9.80 2.45 2.29
CA ALA A 5 -9.30 3.74 1.84
C ALA A 5 -9.42 4.81 2.95
N LYS A 6 -10.56 4.85 3.65
CA LYS A 6 -10.76 5.77 4.77
C LYS A 6 -9.74 5.51 5.89
N LYS A 7 -9.56 4.25 6.30
CA LYS A 7 -8.57 3.89 7.34
C LYS A 7 -7.14 4.29 6.94
N LEU A 8 -6.74 4.04 5.68
CA LEU A 8 -5.42 4.49 5.18
C LEU A 8 -5.29 6.02 5.19
N PHE A 9 -6.36 6.73 4.86
CA PHE A 9 -6.37 8.20 4.88
C PHE A 9 -6.33 8.75 6.32
N ASP A 10 -6.94 8.05 7.28
CA ASP A 10 -6.92 8.42 8.70
C ASP A 10 -5.53 8.25 9.32
N LEU A 11 -4.69 7.36 8.78
CA LEU A 11 -3.28 7.25 9.19
C LEU A 11 -2.44 8.48 8.84
N LEU A 12 -2.88 9.29 7.86
CA LEU A 12 -2.18 10.48 7.39
C LEU A 12 -2.48 11.70 8.24
N THR A 13 -1.46 12.49 8.52
CA THR A 13 -1.62 13.80 9.17
C THR A 13 -2.29 14.81 8.24
N PRO A 14 -2.90 15.91 8.76
CA PRO A 14 -3.51 16.94 7.91
C PRO A 14 -2.56 17.53 6.85
N ALA A 15 -1.29 17.76 7.21
CA ALA A 15 -0.28 18.24 6.27
C ALA A 15 0.05 17.22 5.16
N GLU A 16 0.02 15.92 5.48
CA GLU A 16 0.26 14.84 4.53
C GLU A 16 -0.93 14.67 3.57
N ARG A 17 -2.16 14.89 4.03
CA ARG A 17 -3.36 14.88 3.19
C ARG A 17 -3.31 15.96 2.11
N GLY A 18 -2.78 17.15 2.42
CA GLY A 18 -2.55 18.20 1.42
C GLY A 18 -1.56 17.76 0.32
N ARG A 19 -0.50 17.01 0.68
CA ARG A 19 0.47 16.48 -0.29
C ARG A 19 -0.13 15.38 -1.18
N VAL A 20 -1.10 14.61 -0.67
CA VAL A 20 -1.86 13.64 -1.50
C VAL A 20 -2.64 14.35 -2.60
N ALA A 21 -3.27 15.49 -2.31
CA ALA A 21 -3.98 16.27 -3.32
C ALA A 21 -3.03 16.74 -4.45
N LEU A 22 -1.82 17.21 -4.10
CA LEU A 22 -0.79 17.57 -5.09
C LEU A 22 -0.37 16.35 -5.94
N LEU A 23 -0.20 15.19 -5.33
CA LEU A 23 0.13 13.95 -6.06
C LEU A 23 -0.98 13.56 -7.03
N ILE A 24 -2.26 13.73 -6.66
CA ILE A 24 -3.39 13.45 -7.56
C ILE A 24 -3.36 14.37 -8.79
N ILE A 25 -3.04 15.64 -8.61
CA ILE A 25 -2.86 16.57 -9.74
C ILE A 25 -1.71 16.12 -10.64
N LEU A 26 -0.58 15.73 -10.06
CA LEU A 26 0.56 15.21 -10.82
C LEU A 26 0.18 13.96 -11.62
N ILE A 27 -0.57 13.05 -11.02
CA ILE A 27 -1.06 11.82 -11.66
C ILE A 27 -2.01 12.16 -12.82
N LEU A 28 -2.89 13.15 -12.65
CA LEU A 28 -3.81 13.58 -13.70
C LEU A 28 -3.04 14.14 -14.90
N VAL A 29 -2.06 15.02 -14.67
CA VAL A 29 -1.20 15.55 -15.73
C VAL A 29 -0.43 14.43 -16.42
N MET A 30 0.12 13.49 -15.66
CA MET A 30 0.80 12.30 -16.20
C MET A 30 -0.13 11.49 -17.12
N ALA A 31 -1.37 11.24 -16.70
CA ALA A 31 -2.32 10.46 -17.47
C ALA A 31 -2.73 11.17 -18.78
N LEU A 32 -2.89 12.51 -18.73
CA LEU A 32 -3.17 13.30 -19.92
C LEU A 32 -2.01 13.31 -20.91
N LEU A 33 -0.78 13.50 -20.42
CA LEU A 33 0.42 13.43 -21.27
C LEU A 33 0.59 12.05 -21.90
N ASP A 34 0.28 10.98 -21.16
CA ASP A 34 0.32 9.62 -21.66
C ASP A 34 -0.70 9.38 -22.79
N ALA A 35 -1.92 9.90 -22.63
CA ALA A 35 -2.96 9.81 -23.65
C ALA A 35 -2.63 10.65 -24.89
N ILE A 36 -2.11 11.87 -24.73
CA ILE A 36 -1.67 12.72 -25.85
C ILE A 36 -0.55 12.03 -26.62
N GLY A 37 0.41 11.43 -25.91
CA GLY A 37 1.50 10.66 -26.55
C GLY A 37 0.97 9.47 -27.37
N VAL A 38 -0.06 8.77 -26.91
CA VAL A 38 -0.71 7.69 -27.67
C VAL A 38 -1.51 8.25 -28.84
N ALA A 39 -2.30 9.29 -28.60
CA ALA A 39 -3.16 9.89 -29.61
C ALA A 39 -2.37 10.51 -30.79
N SER A 40 -1.17 11.04 -30.51
CA SER A 40 -0.32 11.68 -31.52
C SER A 40 0.21 10.73 -32.61
N ILE A 41 0.18 9.42 -32.34
CA ILE A 41 0.61 8.40 -33.32
C ILE A 41 -0.42 8.20 -34.43
N MET A 42 -1.73 8.40 -34.12
CA MET A 42 -2.78 8.20 -35.11
C MET A 42 -2.62 9.10 -36.36
N PRO A 43 -2.48 10.44 -36.24
CA PRO A 43 -2.28 11.30 -37.40
C PRO A 43 -0.96 11.02 -38.14
N PHE A 44 0.12 10.64 -37.41
CA PHE A 44 1.38 10.28 -38.02
C PHE A 44 1.25 9.06 -38.94
N ILE A 45 0.64 7.98 -38.46
CA ILE A 45 0.44 6.76 -39.27
C ILE A 45 -0.59 6.98 -40.38
N ALA A 46 -1.60 7.82 -40.15
CA ALA A 46 -2.59 8.17 -41.15
C ALA A 46 -1.93 8.86 -42.37
N VAL A 47 -1.07 9.85 -42.12
CA VAL A 47 -0.32 10.55 -43.18
C VAL A 47 0.71 9.62 -43.85
N LEU A 48 1.38 8.75 -43.08
CA LEU A 48 2.33 7.77 -43.62
C LEU A 48 1.64 6.76 -44.53
N SER A 49 0.38 6.40 -44.21
CA SER A 49 -0.41 5.45 -45.05
C SER A 49 -1.08 6.12 -46.27
N ASN A 50 -1.40 7.40 -46.16
CA ASN A 50 -2.01 8.16 -47.25
C ASN A 50 -1.56 9.64 -47.17
N PRO A 51 -0.52 10.03 -47.92
CA PRO A 51 0.02 11.37 -47.94
C PRO A 51 -0.98 12.47 -48.37
N GLU A 52 -1.99 12.14 -49.17
CA GLU A 52 -3.02 13.09 -49.63
C GLU A 52 -3.89 13.63 -48.47
N LEU A 53 -3.88 12.98 -47.33
CA LEU A 53 -4.57 13.45 -46.14
C LEU A 53 -4.03 14.80 -45.59
N VAL A 54 -2.80 15.16 -45.95
CA VAL A 54 -2.21 16.46 -45.58
C VAL A 54 -2.95 17.60 -46.21
N GLU A 55 -3.47 17.41 -47.43
CA GLU A 55 -4.21 18.46 -48.17
C GLU A 55 -5.72 18.43 -47.86
N THR A 56 -6.28 17.27 -47.59
CA THR A 56 -7.73 17.08 -47.37
C THR A 56 -8.21 17.37 -45.97
N ASN A 57 -7.34 17.20 -44.96
CA ASN A 57 -7.68 17.42 -43.57
C ASN A 57 -7.25 18.79 -43.09
N SER A 58 -8.21 19.64 -42.65
CA SER A 58 -7.97 21.04 -42.24
C SER A 58 -6.94 21.17 -41.09
N ILE A 59 -6.89 20.23 -40.17
CA ILE A 59 -5.93 20.22 -39.05
C ILE A 59 -4.51 19.89 -39.53
N LEU A 60 -4.39 18.90 -40.39
CA LEU A 60 -3.08 18.50 -40.96
C LEU A 60 -2.56 19.58 -41.92
N ALA A 61 -3.42 20.20 -42.74
CA ALA A 61 -3.06 21.30 -43.58
C ALA A 61 -2.56 22.51 -42.76
N ALA A 62 -3.22 22.86 -41.66
CA ALA A 62 -2.78 23.93 -40.79
C ALA A 62 -1.43 23.62 -40.13
N LEU A 63 -1.21 22.38 -39.68
CA LEU A 63 0.07 21.90 -39.13
C LEU A 63 1.17 21.95 -40.20
N ASN A 64 0.89 21.57 -41.45
CA ASN A 64 1.83 21.62 -42.53
C ASN A 64 2.24 23.06 -42.88
N GLN A 65 1.27 24.01 -42.91
CA GLN A 65 1.55 25.44 -43.09
C GLN A 65 2.42 26.00 -41.96
N PHE A 66 2.15 25.63 -40.74
CA PHE A 66 2.93 26.05 -39.56
C PHE A 66 4.35 25.51 -39.59
N SER A 67 4.51 24.28 -40.08
CA SER A 67 5.81 23.55 -40.13
C SER A 67 6.75 24.13 -41.18
N ARG A 68 6.25 24.86 -42.19
CA ARG A 68 7.01 25.35 -43.35
C ARG A 68 7.78 24.25 -44.09
N ALA A 69 7.28 23.02 -44.03
CA ALA A 69 7.93 21.85 -44.68
C ALA A 69 7.91 22.05 -46.20
N ALA A 70 9.05 21.75 -46.85
CA ALA A 70 9.18 21.93 -48.32
C ALA A 70 8.51 20.79 -49.10
N GLY A 71 8.11 19.71 -48.44
CA GLY A 71 7.46 18.54 -49.04
C GLY A 71 6.81 17.64 -47.96
N VAL A 72 6.08 16.63 -48.42
CA VAL A 72 5.39 15.65 -47.57
C VAL A 72 6.37 14.83 -46.73
N GLU A 73 7.56 14.54 -47.28
CA GLU A 73 8.60 13.79 -46.55
C GLU A 73 9.14 14.59 -45.36
N ASP A 74 9.43 15.90 -45.55
CA ASP A 74 9.89 16.78 -44.51
C ASP A 74 8.82 16.95 -43.40
N PHE A 75 7.54 17.04 -43.79
CA PHE A 75 6.42 17.12 -42.89
C PHE A 75 6.28 15.84 -42.05
N LEU A 76 6.40 14.65 -42.67
CA LEU A 76 6.40 13.36 -41.99
C LEU A 76 7.55 13.23 -40.98
N PHE A 77 8.76 13.64 -41.38
CA PHE A 77 9.91 13.64 -40.51
C PHE A 77 9.70 14.52 -39.28
N MET A 78 9.16 15.71 -39.47
CA MET A 78 8.87 16.67 -38.39
C MET A 78 7.77 16.16 -37.49
N MET A 79 6.69 15.59 -38.03
CA MET A 79 5.64 14.91 -37.23
C MET A 79 6.20 13.74 -36.44
N GLY A 80 7.04 12.90 -37.04
CA GLY A 80 7.68 11.79 -36.34
C GLY A 80 8.54 12.29 -35.15
N LEU A 81 9.31 13.35 -35.37
CA LEU A 81 10.12 13.97 -34.33
C LEU A 81 9.25 14.55 -33.19
N LEU A 82 8.15 15.20 -33.52
CA LEU A 82 7.19 15.73 -32.55
C LEU A 82 6.57 14.60 -31.70
N VAL A 83 6.10 13.52 -32.34
CA VAL A 83 5.59 12.32 -31.65
C VAL A 83 6.64 11.72 -30.75
N PHE A 84 7.89 11.60 -31.22
CA PHE A 84 9.01 11.10 -30.40
C PHE A 84 9.24 11.95 -29.16
N PHE A 85 9.30 13.28 -29.30
CA PHE A 85 9.49 14.17 -28.14
C PHE A 85 8.30 14.11 -27.17
N LEU A 86 7.06 14.06 -27.67
CA LEU A 86 5.88 13.92 -26.80
C LEU A 86 5.93 12.62 -26.01
N LEU A 87 6.33 11.50 -26.62
CA LEU A 87 6.48 10.22 -25.93
C LEU A 87 7.59 10.27 -24.88
N VAL A 88 8.75 10.89 -25.21
CA VAL A 88 9.87 11.01 -24.26
C VAL A 88 9.48 11.89 -23.07
N ILE A 89 8.83 13.03 -23.31
CA ILE A 89 8.35 13.93 -22.26
C ILE A 89 7.33 13.21 -21.36
N SER A 90 6.39 12.46 -21.95
CA SER A 90 5.43 11.64 -21.20
C SER A 90 6.14 10.64 -20.28
N LEU A 91 7.15 9.93 -20.77
CA LEU A 91 7.91 8.94 -20.00
C LEU A 91 8.72 9.58 -18.88
N ILE A 92 9.36 10.74 -19.13
CA ILE A 92 10.08 11.49 -18.10
C ILE A 92 9.11 11.93 -16.99
N PHE A 93 7.98 12.50 -17.37
CA PHE A 93 6.97 12.93 -16.40
C PHE A 93 6.39 11.77 -15.60
N LYS A 94 6.19 10.61 -16.24
CA LYS A 94 5.78 9.36 -15.58
C LYS A 94 6.80 8.90 -14.55
N ALA A 95 8.09 8.95 -14.88
CA ALA A 95 9.17 8.60 -13.95
C ALA A 95 9.22 9.56 -12.75
N LEU A 96 9.07 10.87 -12.97
CA LEU A 96 9.02 11.87 -11.90
C LEU A 96 7.80 11.66 -10.97
N THR A 97 6.63 11.40 -11.54
CA THR A 97 5.41 11.13 -10.77
C THR A 97 5.54 9.85 -9.96
N ALA A 98 6.09 8.79 -10.55
CA ALA A 98 6.37 7.53 -9.85
C ALA A 98 7.35 7.73 -8.69
N TYR A 99 8.44 8.47 -8.89
CA TYR A 99 9.39 8.81 -7.85
C TYR A 99 8.74 9.61 -6.71
N ALA A 100 7.96 10.64 -7.03
CA ALA A 100 7.25 11.46 -6.04
C ALA A 100 6.27 10.62 -5.21
N MET A 101 5.53 9.72 -5.87
CA MET A 101 4.56 8.82 -5.24
C MET A 101 5.23 7.82 -4.30
N VAL A 102 6.28 7.14 -4.76
CA VAL A 102 7.02 6.16 -3.96
C VAL A 102 7.69 6.85 -2.77
N ARG A 103 8.41 7.95 -3.00
CA ARG A 103 9.04 8.72 -1.92
C ARG A 103 8.02 9.20 -0.89
N PHE A 104 6.89 9.74 -1.34
CA PHE A 104 5.84 10.16 -0.42
C PHE A 104 5.34 9.00 0.43
N THR A 105 5.00 7.86 -0.17
CA THR A 105 4.41 6.72 0.55
C THR A 105 5.39 6.07 1.51
N LEU A 106 6.66 5.85 1.11
CA LEU A 106 7.65 5.22 1.97
C LEU A 106 8.06 6.10 3.15
N MET A 107 8.11 7.43 2.98
CA MET A 107 8.36 8.33 4.12
C MET A 107 7.25 8.28 5.20
N ARG A 108 6.08 7.70 4.90
CA ARG A 108 5.02 7.48 5.90
C ARG A 108 5.36 6.40 6.91
N GLU A 109 6.21 5.45 6.54
CA GLU A 109 6.70 4.42 7.47
C GLU A 109 7.35 5.06 8.71
N SER A 110 8.24 6.01 8.50
CA SER A 110 8.87 6.76 9.59
C SER A 110 7.87 7.63 10.37
N SER A 111 6.98 8.34 9.68
CA SER A 111 5.97 9.21 10.33
C SER A 111 5.01 8.44 11.20
N ILE A 112 4.48 7.32 10.69
CA ILE A 112 3.55 6.45 11.43
C ILE A 112 4.29 5.78 12.59
N GLY A 113 5.53 5.30 12.37
CA GLY A 113 6.35 4.65 13.38
C GLY A 113 6.64 5.57 14.57
N GLN A 114 7.06 6.81 14.30
CA GLN A 114 7.30 7.80 15.36
C GLN A 114 6.04 8.11 16.17
N ARG A 115 4.90 8.26 15.50
CA ARG A 115 3.61 8.51 16.18
C ARG A 115 3.17 7.33 17.02
N LEU A 116 3.37 6.10 16.53
CA LEU A 116 2.99 4.89 17.26
C LEU A 116 3.89 4.67 18.48
N ILE A 117 5.20 4.86 18.36
CA ILE A 117 6.12 4.82 19.50
C ILE A 117 5.73 5.87 20.54
N ALA A 118 5.47 7.10 20.10
CA ALA A 118 5.04 8.15 21.00
C ALA A 118 3.73 7.79 21.70
N ALA A 119 2.73 7.27 20.95
CA ALA A 119 1.46 6.83 21.51
C ALA A 119 1.62 5.70 22.54
N TYR A 120 2.51 4.75 22.31
CA TYR A 120 2.81 3.67 23.26
C TYR A 120 3.49 4.23 24.53
N LEU A 121 4.55 5.03 24.39
CA LEU A 121 5.31 5.54 25.53
C LEU A 121 4.51 6.47 26.45
N HIS A 122 3.46 7.08 25.95
CA HIS A 122 2.55 7.91 26.77
C HIS A 122 1.46 7.10 27.49
N GLN A 123 1.41 5.77 27.30
CA GLN A 123 0.47 4.93 28.04
C GLN A 123 0.94 4.75 29.49
N PRO A 124 -0.01 4.59 30.45
CA PRO A 124 0.34 4.28 31.83
C PRO A 124 1.03 2.91 31.93
N TYR A 125 1.89 2.74 32.93
CA TYR A 125 2.67 1.50 33.13
C TYR A 125 1.80 0.23 33.15
N VAL A 126 0.62 0.30 33.74
CA VAL A 126 -0.34 -0.82 33.79
C VAL A 126 -0.71 -1.36 32.40
N TRP A 127 -0.72 -0.50 31.39
CA TRP A 127 -1.00 -0.91 30.01
C TRP A 127 0.07 -1.87 29.46
N PHE A 128 1.34 -1.72 29.90
CA PHE A 128 2.46 -2.57 29.46
C PHE A 128 2.47 -3.93 30.16
N LEU A 129 1.88 -4.06 31.35
CA LEU A 129 1.87 -5.31 32.11
C LEU A 129 1.13 -6.45 31.38
N ASN A 130 0.14 -6.10 30.54
CA ASN A 130 -0.67 -7.06 29.81
C ASN A 130 -0.23 -7.22 28.33
N ARG A 131 0.93 -6.64 27.95
CA ARG A 131 1.41 -6.68 26.56
C ARG A 131 2.86 -7.17 26.49
N HIS A 132 3.10 -8.07 25.54
CA HIS A 132 4.46 -8.55 25.30
C HIS A 132 5.25 -7.55 24.45
N SER A 133 6.48 -7.23 24.86
CA SER A 133 7.39 -6.34 24.14
C SER A 133 7.61 -6.78 22.68
N ALA A 134 7.63 -8.11 22.42
CA ALA A 134 7.71 -8.69 21.09
C ALA A 134 6.53 -8.29 20.20
N GLU A 135 5.32 -8.14 20.75
CA GLU A 135 4.13 -7.71 20.01
C GLU A 135 4.22 -6.24 19.60
N LEU A 136 4.65 -5.38 20.53
CA LEU A 136 4.87 -3.96 20.25
C LEU A 136 5.96 -3.76 19.20
N GLY A 137 7.09 -4.47 19.35
CA GLY A 137 8.19 -4.47 18.38
C GLY A 137 7.75 -4.97 16.99
N LYS A 138 6.97 -6.05 16.93
CA LYS A 138 6.37 -6.55 15.68
C LYS A 138 5.52 -5.48 14.99
N THR A 139 4.65 -4.80 15.75
CA THR A 139 3.76 -3.79 15.18
C THR A 139 4.54 -2.62 14.60
N ILE A 140 5.53 -2.11 15.32
CA ILE A 140 6.36 -0.97 14.87
C ILE A 140 7.24 -1.33 13.68
N LEU A 141 7.94 -2.47 13.72
CA LEU A 141 8.99 -2.81 12.74
C LEU A 141 8.49 -3.63 11.56
N SER A 142 7.37 -4.34 11.69
CA SER A 142 6.89 -5.25 10.66
C SER A 142 5.50 -4.87 10.13
N GLU A 143 4.53 -4.60 11.00
CA GLU A 143 3.17 -4.34 10.52
C GLU A 143 3.03 -2.95 9.89
N ILE A 144 3.74 -1.92 10.38
CA ILE A 144 3.78 -0.61 9.72
C ILE A 144 4.35 -0.75 8.31
N THR A 145 5.49 -1.43 8.15
CA THR A 145 6.11 -1.70 6.85
C THR A 145 5.13 -2.44 5.94
N THR A 146 4.43 -3.45 6.46
CA THR A 146 3.42 -4.20 5.72
C THR A 146 2.25 -3.31 5.27
N VAL A 147 1.75 -2.44 6.15
CA VAL A 147 0.63 -1.51 5.83
C VAL A 147 1.08 -0.44 4.85
N VAL A 148 2.31 0.06 4.94
CA VAL A 148 2.82 1.04 3.97
C VAL A 148 3.02 0.39 2.60
N HIS A 149 3.76 -0.71 2.51
CA HIS A 149 4.08 -1.38 1.24
C HIS A 149 2.89 -2.12 0.63
N GLY A 150 2.05 -2.75 1.43
CA GLY A 150 0.88 -3.50 0.96
C GLY A 150 -0.45 -2.72 1.03
N GLY A 151 -0.46 -1.52 1.63
CA GLY A 151 -1.63 -0.66 1.77
C GLY A 151 -1.46 0.70 1.09
N LEU A 152 -0.61 1.59 1.60
CA LEU A 152 -0.47 2.96 1.07
C LEU A 152 0.09 2.98 -0.36
N VAL A 153 1.16 2.21 -0.64
CA VAL A 153 1.73 2.14 -2.00
C VAL A 153 0.71 1.59 -3.01
N PRO A 154 0.06 0.43 -2.77
CA PRO A 154 -0.98 -0.06 -3.66
C PRO A 154 -2.18 0.89 -3.79
N MET A 155 -2.57 1.60 -2.73
CA MET A 155 -3.68 2.55 -2.80
C MET A 155 -3.36 3.72 -3.75
N MET A 156 -2.16 4.29 -3.67
CA MET A 156 -1.72 5.35 -4.58
C MET A 156 -1.56 4.84 -6.02
N THR A 157 -1.02 3.63 -6.18
CA THR A 157 -0.92 2.97 -7.49
C THR A 157 -2.30 2.71 -8.08
N LEU A 158 -3.26 2.26 -7.27
CA LEU A 158 -4.65 2.04 -7.69
C LEU A 158 -5.27 3.33 -8.25
N VAL A 159 -5.12 4.45 -7.53
CA VAL A 159 -5.63 5.75 -7.99
C VAL A 159 -4.94 6.16 -9.30
N ALA A 160 -3.62 6.09 -9.36
CA ALA A 160 -2.85 6.46 -10.54
C ALA A 160 -3.24 5.64 -11.78
N GLN A 161 -3.24 4.31 -11.65
CA GLN A 161 -3.52 3.43 -12.77
C GLN A 161 -4.99 3.40 -13.17
N SER A 162 -5.91 3.67 -12.23
CA SER A 162 -7.34 3.87 -12.57
C SER A 162 -7.55 5.12 -13.41
N ILE A 163 -6.88 6.23 -13.06
CA ILE A 163 -6.95 7.48 -13.85
C ILE A 163 -6.36 7.24 -15.26
N VAL A 164 -5.16 6.66 -15.35
CA VAL A 164 -4.52 6.34 -16.63
C VAL A 164 -5.41 5.44 -17.49
N SER A 165 -5.93 4.36 -16.90
CA SER A 165 -6.81 3.42 -17.62
C SER A 165 -8.08 4.11 -18.12
N THR A 166 -8.70 4.97 -17.29
CA THR A 166 -9.91 5.69 -17.67
C THR A 166 -9.65 6.64 -18.83
N VAL A 167 -8.55 7.41 -18.78
CA VAL A 167 -8.20 8.36 -19.85
C VAL A 167 -7.89 7.62 -21.16
N LEU A 168 -7.15 6.51 -21.11
CA LEU A 168 -6.88 5.69 -22.29
C LEU A 168 -8.13 5.02 -22.86
N LEU A 169 -9.04 4.53 -22.01
CA LEU A 169 -10.31 3.96 -22.46
C LEU A 169 -11.22 5.01 -23.10
N LEU A 170 -11.25 6.24 -22.56
CA LEU A 170 -11.95 7.36 -23.18
C LEU A 170 -11.35 7.69 -24.54
N LEU A 171 -10.02 7.72 -24.68
CA LEU A 171 -9.36 7.93 -25.97
C LEU A 171 -9.80 6.87 -26.99
N LEU A 172 -9.77 5.57 -26.61
CA LEU A 172 -10.20 4.48 -27.50
C LEU A 172 -11.69 4.58 -27.88
N PHE A 173 -12.53 5.04 -26.96
CA PHE A 173 -13.94 5.25 -27.21
C PHE A 173 -14.21 6.34 -28.26
N PHE A 174 -13.41 7.41 -28.27
CA PHE A 174 -13.49 8.45 -29.29
C PHE A 174 -12.99 8.01 -30.68
N VAL A 175 -12.07 7.02 -30.72
CA VAL A 175 -11.54 6.49 -32.00
C VAL A 175 -12.53 5.51 -32.63
N GLU A 176 -12.98 4.47 -31.90
CA GLU A 176 -13.94 3.46 -32.36
C GLU A 176 -14.79 2.95 -31.18
N PRO A 177 -15.99 3.49 -30.97
CA PRO A 177 -16.83 3.19 -29.79
C PRO A 177 -17.20 1.72 -29.65
N ALA A 178 -17.53 1.05 -30.75
CA ALA A 178 -18.01 -0.34 -30.73
C ALA A 178 -16.91 -1.31 -30.22
N ILE A 179 -15.67 -1.10 -30.67
CA ILE A 179 -14.52 -1.90 -30.26
C ILE A 179 -14.18 -1.60 -28.79
N ALA A 180 -14.14 -0.31 -28.41
CA ALA A 180 -13.84 0.11 -27.05
C ALA A 180 -14.82 -0.51 -26.02
N VAL A 181 -16.12 -0.49 -26.31
CA VAL A 181 -17.15 -1.08 -25.45
C VAL A 181 -16.99 -2.60 -25.34
N SER A 182 -16.73 -3.31 -26.43
CA SER A 182 -16.51 -4.77 -26.41
C SER A 182 -15.29 -5.17 -25.59
N VAL A 183 -14.19 -4.45 -25.73
CA VAL A 183 -12.94 -4.66 -24.95
C VAL A 183 -13.21 -4.37 -23.46
N CYS A 184 -13.84 -3.24 -23.14
CA CYS A 184 -14.20 -2.89 -21.75
C CYS A 184 -15.09 -3.95 -21.12
N ALA A 185 -16.08 -4.47 -21.83
CA ALA A 185 -16.97 -5.50 -21.31
C ALA A 185 -16.22 -6.81 -21.05
N ALA A 186 -15.39 -7.28 -22.00
CA ALA A 186 -14.61 -8.50 -21.85
C ALA A 186 -13.63 -8.42 -20.66
N LEU A 187 -12.87 -7.32 -20.56
CA LEU A 187 -11.93 -7.09 -19.45
C LEU A 187 -12.67 -6.96 -18.12
N GLY A 188 -13.77 -6.19 -18.07
CA GLY A 188 -14.55 -5.97 -16.86
C GLY A 188 -15.15 -7.26 -16.32
N ILE A 189 -15.70 -8.12 -17.20
CA ILE A 189 -16.25 -9.43 -16.81
C ILE A 189 -15.13 -10.34 -16.26
N ALA A 190 -13.98 -10.44 -16.96
CA ALA A 190 -12.86 -11.26 -16.53
C ALA A 190 -12.37 -10.83 -15.14
N TYR A 191 -12.18 -9.53 -14.90
CA TYR A 191 -11.77 -9.00 -13.60
C TYR A 191 -12.82 -9.24 -12.50
N CYS A 192 -14.09 -9.06 -12.82
CA CYS A 192 -15.17 -9.26 -11.85
C CYS A 192 -15.23 -10.72 -11.37
N ILE A 193 -15.09 -11.67 -12.29
CA ILE A 193 -15.08 -13.10 -11.98
C ILE A 193 -13.88 -13.42 -11.05
N VAL A 194 -12.67 -13.09 -11.46
CA VAL A 194 -11.45 -13.40 -10.67
C VAL A 194 -11.51 -12.72 -9.29
N TYR A 195 -11.94 -11.46 -9.23
CA TYR A 195 -12.06 -10.75 -7.96
C TYR A 195 -13.08 -11.39 -7.01
N ARG A 196 -14.27 -11.80 -7.52
CA ARG A 196 -15.28 -12.45 -6.68
C ARG A 196 -14.80 -13.78 -6.12
N LEU A 197 -14.08 -14.57 -6.91
CA LEU A 197 -13.54 -15.85 -6.49
C LEU A 197 -12.45 -15.68 -5.42
N MET A 198 -11.54 -14.71 -5.59
CA MET A 198 -10.36 -14.55 -4.74
C MET A 198 -10.57 -13.67 -3.50
N LYS A 199 -11.62 -12.87 -3.45
CA LYS A 199 -11.87 -11.89 -2.37
C LYS A 199 -11.86 -12.50 -0.96
N LYS A 200 -12.57 -13.63 -0.76
CA LYS A 200 -12.66 -14.31 0.55
C LYS A 200 -11.33 -14.96 0.91
N TYR A 201 -10.69 -15.60 -0.05
CA TYR A 201 -9.40 -16.26 0.11
C TYR A 201 -8.31 -15.28 0.54
N LEU A 202 -8.16 -14.14 -0.13
CA LEU A 202 -7.18 -13.11 0.22
C LEU A 202 -7.38 -12.57 1.66
N SER A 203 -8.62 -12.36 2.08
CA SER A 203 -8.90 -11.90 3.44
C SER A 203 -8.59 -12.96 4.49
N MET A 204 -8.79 -14.25 4.18
CA MET A 204 -8.48 -15.38 5.07
C MET A 204 -6.97 -15.51 5.27
N ILE A 205 -6.20 -15.63 4.18
CA ILE A 205 -4.73 -15.74 4.27
C ILE A 205 -4.08 -14.47 4.86
N GLY A 206 -4.71 -13.30 4.69
CA GLY A 206 -4.26 -12.07 5.33
C GLY A 206 -4.34 -12.10 6.86
N LYS A 207 -5.41 -12.69 7.42
CA LYS A 207 -5.54 -12.93 8.87
C LYS A 207 -4.54 -13.97 9.35
N GLU A 208 -4.45 -15.10 8.67
CA GLU A 208 -3.53 -16.18 9.00
C GLU A 208 -2.07 -15.70 8.98
N ARG A 209 -1.69 -14.91 7.97
CA ARG A 209 -0.38 -14.26 7.90
C ARG A 209 -0.11 -13.35 9.09
N LEU A 210 -1.09 -12.55 9.52
CA LEU A 210 -0.94 -11.63 10.67
C LEU A 210 -0.67 -12.40 11.97
N GLU A 211 -1.43 -13.48 12.22
CA GLU A 211 -1.24 -14.36 13.38
C GLU A 211 0.08 -15.11 13.31
N ALA A 212 0.43 -15.65 12.14
CA ALA A 212 1.71 -16.30 11.91
C ALA A 212 2.91 -15.36 12.14
N ASN A 213 2.78 -14.10 11.77
CA ASN A 213 3.80 -13.08 12.03
C ASN A 213 3.94 -12.79 13.52
N LYS A 214 2.82 -12.68 14.25
CA LYS A 214 2.82 -12.54 15.72
C LYS A 214 3.54 -13.73 16.37
N ALA A 215 3.19 -14.96 16.00
CA ALA A 215 3.81 -16.16 16.53
C ALA A 215 5.32 -16.25 16.23
N ARG A 216 5.75 -15.82 15.03
CA ARG A 216 7.18 -15.72 14.68
C ARG A 216 7.95 -14.79 15.61
N PHE A 217 7.45 -13.59 15.84
CA PHE A 217 8.10 -12.61 16.71
C PHE A 217 8.12 -13.11 18.17
N SER A 218 7.04 -13.71 18.66
CA SER A 218 7.00 -14.31 20.00
C SER A 218 8.02 -15.43 20.15
N ALA A 219 8.09 -16.38 19.21
CA ALA A 219 9.05 -17.47 19.24
C ALA A 219 10.50 -16.97 19.28
N VAL A 220 10.83 -15.95 18.49
CA VAL A 220 12.18 -15.34 18.51
C VAL A 220 12.47 -14.68 19.86
N SER A 221 11.52 -13.92 20.39
CA SER A 221 11.67 -13.26 21.68
C SER A 221 11.83 -14.25 22.83
N GLU A 222 11.03 -15.32 22.85
CA GLU A 222 11.10 -16.37 23.86
C GLU A 222 12.48 -17.05 23.87
N VAL A 223 12.96 -17.48 22.70
CA VAL A 223 14.25 -18.17 22.57
C VAL A 223 15.39 -17.31 23.07
N PHE A 224 15.46 -16.04 22.66
CA PHE A 224 16.60 -15.20 23.02
C PHE A 224 16.50 -14.64 24.44
N ASN A 225 15.32 -14.50 25.00
CA ASN A 225 15.15 -14.15 26.42
C ASN A 225 15.50 -15.31 27.35
N ALA A 226 15.31 -16.58 26.90
CA ALA A 226 15.60 -17.79 27.65
C ALA A 226 16.78 -18.59 27.05
N VAL A 227 17.74 -17.94 26.40
CA VAL A 227 18.81 -18.62 25.65
C VAL A 227 19.65 -19.53 26.52
N LYS A 228 19.87 -19.20 27.79
CA LYS A 228 20.60 -20.00 28.75
C LYS A 228 19.87 -21.31 29.03
N GLU A 229 18.58 -21.26 29.31
CA GLU A 229 17.72 -22.41 29.57
C GLU A 229 17.59 -23.29 28.33
N VAL A 230 17.47 -22.70 27.16
CA VAL A 230 17.45 -23.43 25.88
C VAL A 230 18.74 -24.21 25.68
N LYS A 231 19.89 -23.56 25.92
CA LYS A 231 21.22 -24.23 25.81
C LYS A 231 21.46 -25.30 26.81
N ILE A 232 21.13 -25.10 28.09
CA ILE A 232 21.30 -26.07 29.14
C ILE A 232 20.35 -27.26 28.95
N GLY A 233 19.12 -26.99 28.48
CA GLY A 233 18.09 -28.01 28.26
C GLY A 233 18.20 -28.77 26.95
N GLY A 234 19.11 -28.40 26.03
CA GLY A 234 19.20 -29.00 24.70
C GLY A 234 17.90 -28.84 23.88
N LEU A 235 17.20 -27.69 24.02
CA LEU A 235 15.87 -27.49 23.46
C LEU A 235 15.91 -26.81 22.09
N GLU A 236 17.07 -26.61 21.47
CA GLU A 236 17.26 -25.89 20.23
C GLU A 236 16.35 -26.38 19.11
N ASP A 237 16.34 -27.70 18.88
CA ASP A 237 15.53 -28.30 17.81
C ASP A 237 14.02 -28.12 18.02
N SER A 238 13.57 -28.11 19.27
CA SER A 238 12.16 -27.84 19.58
C SER A 238 11.75 -26.40 19.21
N TYR A 239 12.56 -25.45 19.60
CA TYR A 239 12.30 -24.05 19.29
C TYR A 239 12.46 -23.73 17.79
N ILE A 240 13.44 -24.35 17.12
CA ILE A 240 13.59 -24.26 15.64
C ILE A 240 12.32 -24.77 14.95
N LYS A 241 11.79 -25.94 15.36
CA LYS A 241 10.55 -26.50 14.80
C LYS A 241 9.34 -25.59 15.08
N HIS A 242 9.24 -25.03 16.27
CA HIS A 242 8.17 -24.10 16.62
C HIS A 242 8.19 -22.84 15.75
N PHE A 243 9.35 -22.22 15.60
CA PHE A 243 9.55 -21.09 14.70
C PHE A 243 9.26 -21.43 13.23
N ALA A 244 9.77 -22.59 12.76
CA ALA A 244 9.62 -23.02 11.37
C ALA A 244 8.16 -23.17 10.94
N LYS A 245 7.28 -23.64 11.83
CA LYS A 245 5.85 -23.75 11.55
C LYS A 245 5.24 -22.39 11.19
N SER A 246 5.44 -21.41 12.05
CA SER A 246 4.91 -20.05 11.86
C SER A 246 5.57 -19.33 10.68
N ALA A 247 6.89 -19.50 10.50
CA ALA A 247 7.63 -18.94 9.38
C ALA A 247 7.18 -19.50 8.03
N THR A 248 6.89 -20.81 7.97
CA THR A 248 6.40 -21.46 6.76
C THR A 248 4.99 -20.98 6.39
N THR A 249 4.07 -20.85 7.36
CA THR A 249 2.73 -20.30 7.13
C THR A 249 2.83 -18.88 6.61
N TYR A 250 3.61 -18.02 7.27
CA TYR A 250 3.84 -16.64 6.83
C TYR A 250 4.36 -16.55 5.38
N ALA A 251 5.34 -17.39 5.03
CA ALA A 251 5.92 -17.41 3.69
C ALA A 251 4.91 -17.90 2.63
N LYS A 252 4.15 -18.98 2.94
CA LYS A 252 3.11 -19.53 2.05
C LYS A 252 2.02 -18.50 1.77
N ASP A 253 1.53 -17.79 2.78
CA ASP A 253 0.46 -16.81 2.64
C ASP A 253 0.92 -15.60 1.80
N ASN A 254 2.14 -15.12 2.01
CA ASN A 254 2.71 -14.07 1.16
C ASN A 254 2.87 -14.55 -0.29
N ALA A 255 3.39 -15.75 -0.51
CA ALA A 255 3.54 -16.33 -1.85
C ALA A 255 2.17 -16.47 -2.54
N ALA A 256 1.15 -16.98 -1.82
CA ALA A 256 -0.20 -17.11 -2.33
C ALA A 256 -0.81 -15.75 -2.71
N ALA A 257 -0.65 -14.72 -1.87
CA ALA A 257 -1.12 -13.38 -2.15
C ALA A 257 -0.47 -12.78 -3.40
N HIS A 258 0.84 -12.96 -3.57
CA HIS A 258 1.56 -12.52 -4.77
C HIS A 258 1.11 -13.26 -6.03
N MET A 259 0.89 -14.58 -5.95
CA MET A 259 0.38 -15.38 -7.07
C MET A 259 -1.02 -14.93 -7.48
N VAL A 260 -1.94 -14.75 -6.53
CA VAL A 260 -3.30 -14.28 -6.80
C VAL A 260 -3.29 -12.88 -7.45
N ALA A 261 -2.37 -12.00 -7.05
CA ALA A 261 -2.22 -10.68 -7.64
C ALA A 261 -1.80 -10.72 -9.13
N GLN A 262 -1.12 -11.81 -9.57
CA GLN A 262 -0.64 -11.97 -10.95
C GLN A 262 -1.57 -12.81 -11.84
N LEU A 263 -2.49 -13.61 -11.26
CA LEU A 263 -3.36 -14.52 -12.02
C LEU A 263 -4.09 -13.88 -13.22
N PRO A 264 -4.67 -12.65 -13.11
CA PRO A 264 -5.39 -12.07 -14.24
C PRO A 264 -4.53 -11.69 -15.41
N ARG A 265 -3.22 -11.55 -15.21
CA ARG A 265 -2.28 -11.18 -16.27
C ARG A 265 -2.41 -12.08 -17.50
N PHE A 266 -2.42 -13.40 -17.28
CA PHE A 266 -2.50 -14.38 -18.35
C PHE A 266 -3.83 -14.30 -19.12
N ALA A 267 -4.95 -14.09 -18.40
CA ALA A 267 -6.24 -13.88 -19.03
C ALA A 267 -6.28 -12.58 -19.85
N LEU A 268 -5.68 -11.50 -19.33
CA LEU A 268 -5.59 -10.22 -20.02
C LEU A 268 -4.74 -10.29 -21.27
N GLU A 269 -3.60 -10.97 -21.21
CA GLU A 269 -2.74 -11.17 -22.36
C GLU A 269 -3.47 -11.96 -23.45
N ALA A 270 -4.20 -13.02 -23.10
CA ALA A 270 -5.01 -13.78 -24.03
C ALA A 270 -6.13 -12.94 -24.68
N ILE A 271 -6.84 -12.11 -23.90
CA ILE A 271 -7.89 -11.20 -24.40
C ILE A 271 -7.30 -10.13 -25.30
N ALA A 272 -6.14 -9.54 -24.94
CA ALA A 272 -5.51 -8.48 -25.71
C ALA A 272 -4.97 -8.99 -27.04
N PHE A 273 -4.16 -10.03 -27.03
CA PHE A 273 -3.58 -10.60 -28.27
C PHE A 273 -4.65 -11.29 -29.12
N GLY A 274 -5.54 -12.08 -28.50
CA GLY A 274 -6.64 -12.72 -29.20
C GLY A 274 -7.63 -11.70 -29.75
N GLY A 275 -7.99 -10.66 -28.95
CA GLY A 275 -8.85 -9.57 -29.38
C GLY A 275 -8.26 -8.75 -30.54
N MET A 276 -6.94 -8.49 -30.52
CA MET A 276 -6.25 -7.82 -31.61
C MET A 276 -6.30 -8.65 -32.92
N LEU A 277 -6.08 -9.95 -32.81
CA LEU A 277 -6.17 -10.86 -33.97
C LEU A 277 -7.59 -10.87 -34.54
N LEU A 278 -8.60 -11.01 -33.66
CA LEU A 278 -10.02 -10.99 -34.07
C LEU A 278 -10.42 -9.66 -34.70
N LEU A 279 -9.89 -8.54 -34.20
CA LEU A 279 -10.11 -7.21 -34.78
C LEU A 279 -9.57 -7.12 -36.18
N VAL A 280 -8.33 -7.58 -36.41
CA VAL A 280 -7.72 -7.62 -37.76
C VAL A 280 -8.55 -8.47 -38.70
N LEU A 281 -8.95 -9.68 -38.28
CA LEU A 281 -9.79 -10.58 -39.07
C LEU A 281 -11.16 -9.96 -39.38
N TYR A 282 -11.82 -9.30 -38.40
CA TYR A 282 -13.07 -8.61 -38.60
C TYR A 282 -12.97 -7.50 -39.65
N LEU A 283 -11.91 -6.67 -39.54
CA LEU A 283 -11.68 -5.58 -40.49
C LEU A 283 -11.37 -6.05 -41.88
N MET A 284 -10.61 -7.16 -42.03
CA MET A 284 -10.39 -7.82 -43.31
C MET A 284 -11.71 -8.37 -43.90
N ALA A 285 -12.55 -9.03 -43.09
CA ALA A 285 -13.83 -9.54 -43.54
C ALA A 285 -14.84 -8.44 -43.93
N SER A 286 -14.70 -7.24 -43.34
CA SER A 286 -15.54 -6.08 -43.64
C SER A 286 -15.24 -5.39 -44.97
N GLY A 287 -14.26 -5.88 -45.74
CA GLY A 287 -13.88 -5.35 -47.08
C GLY A 287 -13.30 -3.92 -47.05
N LYS A 288 -12.91 -3.43 -45.90
CA LYS A 288 -12.27 -2.10 -45.75
C LYS A 288 -10.85 -2.16 -46.33
N ASN A 289 -10.42 -1.11 -47.01
CA ASN A 289 -9.07 -1.00 -47.52
C ASN A 289 -8.05 -1.01 -46.37
N PHE A 290 -7.02 -1.87 -46.49
CA PHE A 290 -6.01 -2.07 -45.45
C PHE A 290 -5.33 -0.75 -45.03
N ALA A 291 -5.07 0.14 -46.01
CA ALA A 291 -4.46 1.45 -45.73
C ALA A 291 -5.31 2.34 -44.80
N SER A 292 -6.64 2.28 -44.87
CA SER A 292 -7.53 3.05 -43.98
C SER A 292 -7.66 2.47 -42.57
N VAL A 293 -7.34 1.19 -42.41
CA VAL A 293 -7.47 0.43 -41.14
C VAL A 293 -6.18 0.47 -40.34
N LEU A 294 -5.05 0.62 -40.96
CA LEU A 294 -3.73 0.60 -40.34
C LEU A 294 -3.57 1.62 -39.19
N PRO A 295 -4.02 2.89 -39.32
CA PRO A 295 -3.95 3.87 -38.21
C PRO A 295 -4.73 3.44 -36.98
N VAL A 296 -5.91 2.84 -37.17
CA VAL A 296 -6.76 2.36 -36.08
C VAL A 296 -6.08 1.18 -35.35
N ILE A 297 -5.55 0.21 -36.09
CA ILE A 297 -4.81 -0.91 -35.53
C ILE A 297 -3.62 -0.42 -34.70
N ALA A 298 -2.87 0.56 -35.19
CA ALA A 298 -1.71 1.10 -34.51
C ALA A 298 -2.06 1.76 -33.19
N VAL A 299 -3.14 2.57 -33.14
CA VAL A 299 -3.62 3.21 -31.91
C VAL A 299 -4.07 2.15 -30.90
N TYR A 300 -4.84 1.14 -31.34
CA TYR A 300 -5.28 0.06 -30.47
C TYR A 300 -4.12 -0.80 -29.95
N ALA A 301 -3.11 -1.08 -30.78
CA ALA A 301 -1.91 -1.79 -30.38
C ALA A 301 -1.14 -1.04 -29.30
N LEU A 302 -0.90 0.27 -29.51
CA LEU A 302 -0.15 1.09 -28.57
C LEU A 302 -0.94 1.39 -27.30
N ALA A 303 -2.22 1.70 -27.43
CA ALA A 303 -3.09 1.87 -26.26
C ALA A 303 -3.21 0.58 -25.45
N GLY A 304 -3.34 -0.59 -26.12
CA GLY A 304 -3.33 -1.90 -25.49
C GLY A 304 -2.03 -2.17 -24.74
N TYR A 305 -0.88 -1.89 -25.35
CA TYR A 305 0.43 -2.01 -24.72
C TYR A 305 0.55 -1.19 -23.42
N ARG A 306 -0.08 -0.02 -23.34
CA ARG A 306 -0.11 0.82 -22.12
C ARG A 306 -1.23 0.47 -21.15
N LEU A 307 -2.40 0.09 -21.66
CA LEU A 307 -3.59 -0.23 -20.85
C LEU A 307 -3.41 -1.55 -20.08
N LEU A 308 -2.77 -2.55 -20.70
CA LEU A 308 -2.59 -3.88 -20.11
C LEU A 308 -1.85 -3.83 -18.77
N PRO A 309 -0.64 -3.23 -18.67
CA PRO A 309 0.05 -3.08 -17.38
C PRO A 309 -0.72 -2.22 -16.38
N ALA A 310 -1.43 -1.18 -16.84
CA ALA A 310 -2.22 -0.33 -15.96
C ALA A 310 -3.36 -1.10 -15.28
N LEU A 311 -4.12 -1.89 -16.06
CA LEU A 311 -5.19 -2.74 -15.53
C LEU A 311 -4.65 -3.86 -14.63
N GLN A 312 -3.50 -4.46 -14.96
CA GLN A 312 -2.82 -5.43 -14.10
C GLN A 312 -2.48 -4.83 -12.74
N GLN A 313 -1.93 -3.61 -12.72
CA GLN A 313 -1.59 -2.91 -11.48
C GLN A 313 -2.84 -2.52 -10.67
N VAL A 314 -3.94 -2.16 -11.31
CA VAL A 314 -5.24 -1.95 -10.65
C VAL A 314 -5.66 -3.20 -9.89
N TYR A 315 -5.66 -4.35 -10.54
CA TYR A 315 -6.05 -5.62 -9.90
C TYR A 315 -5.07 -6.03 -8.79
N ALA A 316 -3.77 -5.95 -9.05
CA ALA A 316 -2.74 -6.27 -8.06
C ALA A 316 -2.89 -5.40 -6.81
N SER A 317 -3.15 -4.10 -7.00
CA SER A 317 -3.38 -3.16 -5.89
C SER A 317 -4.63 -3.51 -5.09
N ILE A 318 -5.73 -3.87 -5.75
CA ILE A 318 -6.97 -4.30 -5.08
C ILE A 318 -6.72 -5.58 -4.26
N SER A 319 -5.97 -6.53 -4.82
CA SER A 319 -5.63 -7.80 -4.16
C SER A 319 -4.75 -7.57 -2.93
N GLN A 320 -3.73 -6.73 -3.03
CA GLN A 320 -2.85 -6.34 -1.94
C GLN A 320 -3.61 -5.63 -0.81
N LEU A 321 -4.49 -4.68 -1.14
CA LEU A 321 -5.33 -3.98 -0.16
C LEU A 321 -6.25 -4.94 0.62
N ARG A 322 -6.72 -6.01 -0.01
CA ARG A 322 -7.51 -7.05 0.66
C ARG A 322 -6.68 -7.92 1.58
N PHE A 323 -5.50 -8.31 1.12
CA PHE A 323 -4.57 -9.13 1.90
C PHE A 323 -4.08 -8.41 3.16
N VAL A 324 -3.73 -7.12 3.04
CA VAL A 324 -3.21 -6.30 4.15
C VAL A 324 -4.33 -5.80 5.07
N GLY A 325 -5.59 -5.92 4.68
CA GLY A 325 -6.73 -5.42 5.44
C GLY A 325 -6.67 -5.72 6.95
N PRO A 326 -6.46 -6.96 7.40
CA PRO A 326 -6.37 -7.31 8.81
C PRO A 326 -5.22 -6.58 9.57
N ALA A 327 -4.05 -6.43 8.94
CA ALA A 327 -2.93 -5.69 9.51
C ALA A 327 -3.24 -4.19 9.62
N LEU A 328 -3.90 -3.64 8.60
CA LEU A 328 -4.38 -2.25 8.63
C LEU A 328 -5.42 -2.02 9.71
N ASP A 329 -6.35 -2.96 9.90
CA ASP A 329 -7.38 -2.86 10.92
C ASP A 329 -6.75 -2.80 12.32
N SER A 330 -5.79 -3.69 12.61
CA SER A 330 -5.04 -3.71 13.87
C SER A 330 -4.23 -2.42 14.09
N LEU A 331 -3.48 -1.97 13.09
CA LEU A 331 -2.67 -0.75 13.20
C LEU A 331 -3.53 0.52 13.37
N HIS A 332 -4.66 0.57 12.65
CA HIS A 332 -5.59 1.70 12.75
C HIS A 332 -6.25 1.76 14.13
N GLU A 333 -6.64 0.60 14.67
CA GLU A 333 -7.21 0.50 16.01
C GLU A 333 -6.20 0.97 17.08
N ASP A 334 -4.96 0.48 17.02
CA ASP A 334 -3.90 0.91 17.94
C ASP A 334 -3.67 2.43 17.88
N LEU A 335 -3.55 3.02 16.69
CA LEU A 335 -3.30 4.45 16.54
C LEU A 335 -4.49 5.32 16.98
N MET A 336 -5.72 4.91 16.69
CA MET A 336 -6.92 5.69 17.06
C MET A 336 -7.26 5.55 18.54
N TYR A 337 -7.14 4.34 19.10
CA TYR A 337 -7.47 4.10 20.50
C TYR A 337 -6.47 4.77 21.46
N LEU A 338 -5.18 4.71 21.13
CA LEU A 338 -4.11 5.24 21.97
C LEU A 338 -3.94 6.77 21.86
N SER A 339 -4.34 7.37 20.74
CA SER A 339 -4.29 8.83 20.56
C SER A 339 -5.32 9.59 21.41
N ILE A 340 -6.32 8.88 21.96
CA ILE A 340 -7.38 9.47 22.81
C ILE A 340 -6.91 9.61 24.26
N SER A 341 -5.89 8.86 24.69
CA SER A 341 -5.30 9.04 26.00
C SER A 341 -4.53 10.37 26.01
N SER A 342 -5.11 11.38 26.60
CA SER A 342 -4.51 12.72 26.75
C SER A 342 -3.07 12.61 27.23
N PRO A 343 -2.16 13.46 26.73
CA PRO A 343 -0.87 13.63 27.40
C PRO A 343 -1.15 13.86 28.88
N ARG A 344 -0.52 13.08 29.75
CA ARG A 344 -0.45 13.48 31.17
C ARG A 344 -0.11 14.96 31.15
N ASP A 345 -0.94 15.76 31.80
CA ASP A 345 -0.58 17.14 32.09
C ASP A 345 0.86 17.12 32.54
N LYS A 346 1.69 17.89 31.86
CA LYS A 346 3.09 18.01 32.26
C LYS A 346 3.03 18.37 33.74
N ILE A 347 3.41 17.45 34.60
CA ILE A 347 3.64 17.75 35.97
C ILE A 347 4.83 18.71 35.97
N GLU A 348 4.52 20.00 35.87
CA GLU A 348 5.56 21.05 35.79
C GLU A 348 6.26 21.20 37.15
N ASP A 349 5.61 20.77 38.25
CA ASP A 349 6.19 20.83 39.59
C ASP A 349 6.81 19.49 39.99
N LYS A 350 8.14 19.45 40.02
CA LYS A 350 8.87 18.32 40.61
C LYS A 350 8.58 18.33 42.11
N ILE A 351 7.87 17.31 42.56
CA ILE A 351 7.70 17.08 44.00
C ILE A 351 9.03 16.60 44.57
N ALA A 352 9.69 17.43 45.36
CA ALA A 352 10.90 17.05 46.07
C ALA A 352 10.56 16.16 47.25
N LEU A 353 11.25 15.02 47.36
CA LEU A 353 11.13 14.18 48.56
C LEU A 353 11.93 14.79 49.70
N GLU A 354 11.26 15.61 50.55
CA GLU A 354 11.91 16.34 51.65
C GLU A 354 11.95 15.53 52.95
N ARG A 355 10.89 14.78 53.26
CA ARG A 355 10.75 14.09 54.54
C ARG A 355 10.58 12.59 54.40
N PHE A 356 9.44 12.11 53.91
CA PHE A 356 9.14 10.69 53.75
C PHE A 356 8.05 10.45 52.73
N ILE A 357 8.00 9.21 52.18
CA ILE A 357 6.87 8.65 51.44
C ILE A 357 6.07 7.84 52.41
N SER A 358 4.77 8.13 52.59
CA SER A 358 3.88 7.38 53.45
C SER A 358 2.81 6.66 52.65
N LEU A 359 2.70 5.37 52.87
CA LEU A 359 1.61 4.53 52.36
C LEU A 359 0.74 4.17 53.58
N SER A 360 -0.52 4.54 53.55
CA SER A 360 -1.46 4.33 54.68
C SER A 360 -2.64 3.49 54.21
N ASN A 361 -2.75 2.27 54.75
CA ASN A 361 -3.84 1.34 54.50
C ASN A 361 -4.11 1.09 53.03
N ILE A 362 -3.04 0.81 52.24
CA ILE A 362 -3.14 0.62 50.80
C ILE A 362 -3.60 -0.80 50.46
N ASP A 363 -4.72 -0.89 49.76
CA ASP A 363 -5.20 -2.08 49.09
C ASP A 363 -5.06 -1.90 47.59
N PHE A 364 -4.41 -2.87 46.90
CA PHE A 364 -4.23 -2.82 45.45
C PHE A 364 -4.50 -4.17 44.81
N ALA A 365 -5.26 -4.13 43.69
CA ALA A 365 -5.47 -5.26 42.80
C ALA A 365 -5.22 -4.82 41.35
N TYR A 366 -4.61 -5.67 40.55
CA TYR A 366 -4.50 -5.44 39.10
C TYR A 366 -5.89 -5.50 38.45
N PRO A 367 -6.15 -4.71 37.37
CA PRO A 367 -7.49 -4.57 36.78
C PRO A 367 -8.19 -5.90 36.42
N ASP A 368 -7.43 -6.90 35.99
CA ASP A 368 -7.96 -8.20 35.57
C ASP A 368 -7.81 -9.30 36.63
N SER A 369 -7.40 -8.96 37.84
CA SER A 369 -7.16 -9.93 38.93
C SER A 369 -8.29 -9.87 39.96
N GLN A 370 -8.88 -11.06 40.26
CA GLN A 370 -9.83 -11.20 41.37
C GLN A 370 -9.15 -11.20 42.76
N LYS A 371 -7.82 -11.30 42.80
CA LYS A 371 -7.05 -11.33 44.05
C LYS A 371 -6.33 -10.00 44.25
N SER A 372 -6.48 -9.43 45.45
CA SER A 372 -5.70 -8.28 45.89
C SER A 372 -4.21 -8.65 45.93
N ALA A 373 -3.37 -7.87 45.23
CA ALA A 373 -1.92 -8.02 45.26
C ALA A 373 -1.27 -7.43 46.49
N LEU A 374 -1.88 -6.36 47.06
CA LEU A 374 -1.50 -5.74 48.32
C LEU A 374 -2.75 -5.57 49.19
N ARG A 375 -2.62 -5.78 50.49
CA ARG A 375 -3.73 -5.60 51.46
C ARG A 375 -3.26 -4.86 52.67
N SER A 376 -3.97 -3.75 53.00
CA SER A 376 -3.76 -2.94 54.19
C SER A 376 -2.29 -2.60 54.44
N ILE A 377 -1.55 -2.24 53.42
CA ILE A 377 -0.12 -1.92 53.53
C ILE A 377 0.05 -0.57 54.18
N ASN A 378 0.86 -0.55 55.26
CA ASN A 378 1.31 0.63 55.94
C ASN A 378 2.84 0.68 55.88
N LEU A 379 3.43 1.72 55.29
CA LEU A 379 4.87 1.85 55.17
C LEU A 379 5.29 3.30 55.04
N ASP A 380 6.25 3.70 55.88
CA ASP A 380 6.91 5.00 55.79
C ASP A 380 8.36 4.84 55.35
N ILE A 381 8.75 5.55 54.31
CA ILE A 381 10.10 5.55 53.75
C ILE A 381 10.68 6.96 53.92
N ALA A 382 11.63 7.12 54.83
CA ALA A 382 12.27 8.40 55.08
C ALA A 382 13.09 8.88 53.88
N ALA A 383 13.12 10.18 53.63
CA ALA A 383 14.01 10.77 52.62
C ALA A 383 15.47 10.39 52.91
N ARG A 384 16.23 10.14 51.84
CA ARG A 384 17.63 9.78 51.92
C ARG A 384 17.93 8.47 52.69
N SER A 385 16.93 7.59 52.81
CA SER A 385 17.09 6.25 53.43
C SER A 385 17.09 5.16 52.34
N THR A 386 17.64 4.03 52.73
CA THR A 386 17.58 2.77 51.90
C THR A 386 16.70 1.77 52.65
N VAL A 387 15.67 1.29 51.98
CA VAL A 387 14.73 0.28 52.50
C VAL A 387 14.82 -0.99 51.69
N GLY A 388 15.01 -2.13 52.36
CA GLY A 388 15.01 -3.45 51.74
C GLY A 388 13.66 -4.15 51.92
N LEU A 389 13.04 -4.58 50.81
CA LEU A 389 11.81 -5.37 50.83
C LEU A 389 12.16 -6.86 50.72
N VAL A 390 11.85 -7.61 51.82
CA VAL A 390 12.17 -9.05 51.92
C VAL A 390 10.87 -9.85 52.02
N GLY A 391 10.82 -11.01 51.37
CA GLY A 391 9.67 -11.90 51.44
C GLY A 391 9.71 -12.98 50.33
N PRO A 392 8.87 -14.01 50.38
CA PRO A 392 8.80 -15.06 49.40
C PRO A 392 8.37 -14.55 48.02
N THR A 393 8.60 -15.35 46.98
CA THR A 393 8.13 -15.05 45.62
C THR A 393 6.59 -14.93 45.62
N GLY A 394 6.05 -13.89 44.99
CA GLY A 394 4.60 -13.63 44.95
C GLY A 394 4.04 -12.86 46.15
N SER A 395 4.88 -12.39 47.10
CA SER A 395 4.43 -11.62 48.26
C SER A 395 4.12 -10.15 47.98
N GLY A 396 4.08 -9.71 46.73
CA GLY A 396 3.71 -8.33 46.36
C GLY A 396 4.85 -7.31 46.39
N LYS A 397 6.12 -7.71 46.57
CA LYS A 397 7.28 -6.79 46.63
C LYS A 397 7.39 -5.89 45.42
N THR A 398 7.37 -6.49 44.21
CA THR A 398 7.43 -5.74 42.96
C THR A 398 6.24 -4.83 42.79
N THR A 399 5.03 -5.29 43.14
CA THR A 399 3.81 -4.51 43.09
C THR A 399 3.86 -3.29 44.01
N LEU A 400 4.48 -3.43 45.20
CA LEU A 400 4.66 -2.32 46.13
C LEU A 400 5.64 -1.27 45.57
N VAL A 401 6.72 -1.68 44.93
CA VAL A 401 7.66 -0.79 44.27
C VAL A 401 6.98 -0.08 43.08
N ASP A 402 6.27 -0.83 42.23
CA ASP A 402 5.52 -0.28 41.10
C ASP A 402 4.45 0.75 41.49
N LEU A 403 3.88 0.62 42.73
CA LEU A 403 2.90 1.56 43.26
C LEU A 403 3.55 2.86 43.71
N ILE A 404 4.80 2.82 44.19
CA ILE A 404 5.54 4.00 44.67
C ILE A 404 6.10 4.80 43.47
N LEU A 405 6.44 4.14 42.38
CA LEU A 405 7.00 4.72 41.15
C LEU A 405 5.88 5.29 40.25
#